data_3d38145ea2c3580029b9def73322827f
#
_entry.id   3d38145ea2c3580029b9def73322827f
#
_cell.length_a   1.000
_cell.length_b   1.000
_cell.length_c   1.000
_cell.angle_alpha   90.00
_cell.angle_beta   90.00
_cell.angle_gamma   90.00
#
_symmetry.space_group_name_H-M   'P 1'
#
loop_
_entity.id
_entity.type
_entity.pdbx_description
1 polymer ?
#
loop_
_entity_poly.entity_id
_entity_poly.type
_entity_poly.pdbx_seq_one_letter_code
_entity_poly.pdbx_strand_id
1 'polypeptide(L)'
;MAKYNTYTLENGLRIIHLPSNSQVVYCGYDIAAGTRNELSGEEGMAHFCEHMSFKGTARRNAIQIINAIEGLGGELNAFTNKEDTVYYAAISKEHFSQVVNVLTDIVFHSQYPQHEIDKEVEVICDEIESYNDSPAELIYDEFENLLFEGHPLGHNILGNAEQLRTYTTADALRFVRRNYRPEKMVFFVYGDIDFKRLISSPKFLDVPSGKAERGEIKRGLNEIIDTSICSDPLPPNLGGTYTIEKSTHQAHVMTGCQAYAYTDPRRMTLYLLNNILGGPGMNARLNLSLRERHGLVYTVESTMATYGDTGIWSIYFGCDHHDISRCRKLVRHELDRLMQKPLSPQQLIAAKRQLKGQLAIACDNREQFALDFGRSYLHHGHERDLETLYQRIDAITAEELQTVACDLFAPDHMTTLIIK
;
A
#
# COMPACT_ATOMS: atom_id res chain seq x y z
N MET A 1 2.74 19.19 -19.39
CA MET A 1 2.45 17.84 -18.87
C MET A 1 3.63 16.93 -19.17
N ALA A 2 4.19 16.28 -18.17
CA ALA A 2 5.14 15.20 -18.41
C ALA A 2 4.35 14.02 -19.01
N LYS A 3 4.73 13.59 -20.20
CA LYS A 3 4.04 12.51 -20.90
C LYS A 3 4.68 11.19 -20.51
N TYR A 4 3.92 10.27 -19.96
CA TYR A 4 4.36 8.90 -19.74
C TYR A 4 4.63 8.18 -21.06
N ASN A 5 5.61 7.29 -21.04
CA ASN A 5 5.86 6.32 -22.08
C ASN A 5 5.47 4.94 -21.54
N THR A 6 4.66 4.21 -22.27
CA THR A 6 4.20 2.88 -21.87
C THR A 6 4.45 1.85 -22.96
N TYR A 7 4.74 0.61 -22.57
CA TYR A 7 4.93 -0.52 -23.49
C TYR A 7 4.62 -1.84 -22.78
N THR A 8 4.10 -2.80 -23.52
CA THR A 8 3.91 -4.17 -23.03
C THR A 8 4.80 -5.10 -23.83
N LEU A 9 5.66 -5.84 -23.15
CA LEU A 9 6.54 -6.83 -23.75
C LEU A 9 5.74 -8.06 -24.21
N GLU A 10 6.34 -8.89 -25.08
CA GLU A 10 5.70 -10.11 -25.60
C GLU A 10 5.33 -11.14 -24.51
N ASN A 11 6.05 -11.12 -23.38
CA ASN A 11 5.77 -11.96 -22.22
C ASN A 11 4.69 -11.40 -21.30
N GLY A 12 4.10 -10.24 -21.62
CA GLY A 12 3.05 -9.60 -20.84
C GLY A 12 3.52 -8.57 -19.81
N LEU A 13 4.84 -8.46 -19.56
CA LEU A 13 5.36 -7.43 -18.64
C LEU A 13 5.06 -6.04 -19.18
N ARG A 14 4.41 -5.23 -18.36
CA ARG A 14 4.11 -3.82 -18.67
C ARG A 14 5.24 -2.93 -18.20
N ILE A 15 5.63 -1.96 -19.00
CA ILE A 15 6.66 -0.96 -18.66
C ILE A 15 6.01 0.42 -18.70
N ILE A 16 6.23 1.20 -17.65
CA ILE A 16 5.84 2.60 -17.58
C ILE A 16 7.04 3.48 -17.23
N HIS A 17 7.28 4.52 -18.00
CA HIS A 17 8.37 5.45 -17.82
C HIS A 17 7.88 6.89 -17.77
N LEU A 18 8.24 7.61 -16.72
CA LEU A 18 8.08 9.06 -16.65
C LEU A 18 9.43 9.73 -16.83
N PRO A 19 9.65 10.47 -17.95
CA PRO A 19 10.90 11.20 -18.18
C PRO A 19 11.14 12.30 -17.14
N SER A 20 12.38 12.46 -16.70
CA SER A 20 12.80 13.51 -15.78
C SER A 20 14.23 13.94 -16.13
N ASN A 21 14.60 15.18 -15.83
CA ASN A 21 15.98 15.69 -16.00
C ASN A 21 16.89 15.36 -14.81
N SER A 22 16.46 14.49 -13.90
CA SER A 22 17.23 14.09 -12.72
C SER A 22 18.43 13.22 -13.11
N GLN A 23 19.55 13.37 -12.39
CA GLN A 23 20.66 12.43 -12.46
C GLN A 23 20.36 11.11 -11.74
N VAL A 24 19.38 11.12 -10.80
CA VAL A 24 18.92 9.93 -10.09
C VAL A 24 17.72 9.36 -10.83
N VAL A 25 17.73 8.05 -10.99
CA VAL A 25 16.63 7.25 -11.53
C VAL A 25 16.06 6.39 -10.43
N TYR A 26 14.73 6.41 -10.30
CA TYR A 26 13.97 5.49 -9.46
C TYR A 26 13.30 4.46 -10.38
N CYS A 27 13.49 3.20 -10.10
CA CYS A 27 12.88 2.14 -10.92
C CYS A 27 12.66 0.86 -10.09
N GLY A 28 11.72 0.04 -10.52
CA GLY A 28 11.39 -1.18 -9.81
C GLY A 28 10.36 -2.05 -10.51
N TYR A 29 10.19 -3.25 -9.97
CA TYR A 29 9.08 -4.13 -10.28
C TYR A 29 8.00 -3.96 -9.22
N ASP A 30 6.79 -3.74 -9.69
CA ASP A 30 5.58 -3.75 -8.89
C ASP A 30 4.74 -4.95 -9.30
N ILE A 31 4.47 -5.84 -8.37
CA ILE A 31 3.91 -7.18 -8.58
C ILE A 31 2.53 -7.22 -7.96
N ALA A 32 1.48 -7.55 -8.74
CA ALA A 32 0.12 -7.73 -8.23
C ALA A 32 0.01 -9.04 -7.42
N ALA A 33 0.79 -9.12 -6.36
CA ALA A 33 0.81 -10.23 -5.41
C ALA A 33 1.28 -9.72 -4.05
N GLY A 34 0.43 -9.83 -3.06
CA GLY A 34 0.70 -9.52 -1.66
C GLY A 34 0.12 -10.61 -0.77
N THR A 35 -0.10 -10.29 0.51
CA THR A 35 -0.59 -11.29 1.46
C THR A 35 -2.01 -11.77 1.11
N ARG A 36 -2.84 -10.96 0.48
CA ARG A 36 -4.15 -11.38 -0.03
C ARG A 36 -4.10 -12.57 -1.00
N ASN A 37 -2.94 -12.82 -1.63
CA ASN A 37 -2.72 -13.92 -2.58
C ASN A 37 -2.21 -15.20 -1.92
N GLU A 38 -2.07 -15.20 -0.59
CA GLU A 38 -1.69 -16.35 0.20
C GLU A 38 -2.87 -17.33 0.31
N LEU A 39 -2.57 -18.62 0.27
CA LEU A 39 -3.53 -19.66 0.54
C LEU A 39 -3.52 -19.98 2.05
N SER A 40 -4.56 -20.65 2.52
CA SER A 40 -4.58 -21.14 3.91
C SER A 40 -3.33 -21.97 4.21
N GLY A 41 -2.59 -21.60 5.26
CA GLY A 41 -1.30 -22.17 5.64
C GLY A 41 -0.09 -21.54 4.94
N GLU A 42 -0.28 -20.41 4.25
CA GLU A 42 0.80 -19.60 3.66
C GLU A 42 0.90 -18.20 4.30
N GLU A 43 0.32 -17.99 5.50
CA GLU A 43 0.23 -16.68 6.14
C GLU A 43 1.64 -16.10 6.41
N GLY A 44 1.95 -14.95 5.80
CA GLY A 44 3.25 -14.29 5.83
C GLY A 44 4.20 -14.71 4.70
N MET A 45 3.78 -15.59 3.77
CA MET A 45 4.63 -16.07 2.68
C MET A 45 5.04 -14.97 1.71
N ALA A 46 4.18 -13.99 1.44
CA ALA A 46 4.50 -12.89 0.54
C ALA A 46 5.67 -12.07 1.08
N HIS A 47 5.61 -11.66 2.34
CA HIS A 47 6.67 -10.94 3.03
C HIS A 47 7.94 -11.79 3.19
N PHE A 48 7.78 -13.05 3.57
CA PHE A 48 8.89 -13.98 3.64
C PHE A 48 9.63 -14.13 2.29
N CYS A 49 8.91 -14.24 1.17
CA CYS A 49 9.52 -14.29 -0.16
C CYS A 49 10.23 -12.99 -0.53
N GLU A 50 9.73 -11.84 -0.08
CA GLU A 50 10.41 -10.55 -0.24
C GLU A 50 11.78 -10.58 0.43
N HIS A 51 11.87 -10.87 1.74
CA HIS A 51 13.12 -11.00 2.48
C HIS A 51 14.09 -11.96 1.80
N MET A 52 13.60 -13.13 1.45
CA MET A 52 14.40 -14.19 0.86
C MET A 52 14.89 -13.87 -0.57
N SER A 53 14.26 -12.93 -1.28
CA SER A 53 14.73 -12.51 -2.62
C SER A 53 16.10 -11.86 -2.60
N PHE A 54 16.54 -11.33 -1.45
CA PHE A 54 17.88 -10.73 -1.25
C PHE A 54 18.93 -11.75 -0.79
N LYS A 55 18.55 -12.99 -0.50
CA LYS A 55 19.45 -13.99 0.11
C LYS A 55 20.20 -14.87 -0.88
N GLY A 56 19.89 -14.76 -2.17
CA GLY A 56 20.68 -15.41 -3.24
C GLY A 56 19.86 -15.79 -4.45
N THR A 57 20.49 -15.56 -5.60
CA THR A 57 20.00 -15.97 -6.92
C THR A 57 20.88 -17.09 -7.47
N ALA A 58 20.54 -17.59 -8.66
CA ALA A 58 21.42 -18.52 -9.40
C ALA A 58 22.79 -17.89 -9.77
N ARG A 59 22.91 -16.55 -9.74
CA ARG A 59 24.09 -15.80 -10.21
C ARG A 59 24.82 -15.05 -9.11
N ARG A 60 24.17 -14.72 -8.01
CA ARG A 60 24.68 -13.84 -6.95
C ARG A 60 24.31 -14.39 -5.58
N ASN A 61 25.25 -14.30 -4.64
CA ASN A 61 24.94 -14.44 -3.22
C ASN A 61 24.42 -13.09 -2.65
N ALA A 62 23.93 -13.09 -1.41
CA ALA A 62 23.36 -11.92 -0.75
C ALA A 62 24.29 -10.69 -0.76
N ILE A 63 25.57 -10.87 -0.42
CA ILE A 63 26.57 -9.77 -0.38
C ILE A 63 26.77 -9.20 -1.81
N GLN A 64 26.76 -10.05 -2.83
CA GLN A 64 26.91 -9.61 -4.23
C GLN A 64 25.68 -8.85 -4.72
N ILE A 65 24.49 -9.22 -4.25
CA ILE A 65 23.24 -8.49 -4.58
C ILE A 65 23.32 -7.07 -4.01
N ILE A 66 23.58 -6.94 -2.71
CA ILE A 66 23.68 -5.64 -2.01
C ILE A 66 24.75 -4.77 -2.65
N ASN A 67 25.99 -5.28 -2.73
CA ASN A 67 27.12 -4.52 -3.26
C ASN A 67 26.99 -4.14 -4.74
N ALA A 68 26.17 -4.84 -5.51
CA ALA A 68 25.93 -4.51 -6.91
C ALA A 68 25.22 -3.17 -7.10
N ILE A 69 24.49 -2.68 -6.10
CA ILE A 69 23.76 -1.42 -6.12
C ILE A 69 24.36 -0.44 -5.11
N GLU A 70 24.47 -0.82 -3.85
CA GLU A 70 24.96 0.05 -2.78
C GLU A 70 26.45 0.41 -2.97
N GLY A 71 27.26 -0.51 -3.51
CA GLY A 71 28.65 -0.24 -3.88
C GLY A 71 28.82 0.82 -4.96
N LEU A 72 27.75 1.19 -5.66
CA LEU A 72 27.71 2.29 -6.65
C LEU A 72 27.05 3.56 -6.09
N GLY A 73 26.72 3.56 -4.78
CA GLY A 73 26.02 4.67 -4.13
C GLY A 73 24.52 4.71 -4.44
N GLY A 74 23.95 3.59 -4.87
CA GLY A 74 22.49 3.43 -5.02
C GLY A 74 21.86 2.85 -3.77
N GLU A 75 20.53 2.81 -3.75
CA GLU A 75 19.69 2.20 -2.72
C GLU A 75 18.87 1.10 -3.35
N LEU A 76 18.80 -0.07 -2.68
CA LEU A 76 18.00 -1.21 -3.09
C LEU A 76 17.04 -1.58 -1.96
N ASN A 77 15.74 -1.62 -2.24
CA ASN A 77 14.74 -1.83 -1.21
C ASN A 77 13.53 -2.61 -1.75
N ALA A 78 12.69 -3.11 -0.83
CA ALA A 78 11.42 -3.74 -1.16
C ALA A 78 10.40 -3.50 -0.05
N PHE A 79 9.14 -3.74 -0.33
CA PHE A 79 8.07 -3.82 0.66
C PHE A 79 6.90 -4.65 0.15
N THR A 80 6.20 -5.27 1.07
CA THR A 80 5.00 -6.08 0.81
C THR A 80 3.78 -5.44 1.43
N ASN A 81 2.71 -5.35 0.65
CA ASN A 81 1.37 -4.94 1.08
C ASN A 81 0.38 -6.11 0.95
N LYS A 82 -0.90 -5.82 1.20
CA LYS A 82 -1.97 -6.82 1.04
C LYS A 82 -2.14 -7.28 -0.41
N GLU A 83 -2.03 -6.40 -1.40
CA GLU A 83 -2.33 -6.70 -2.81
C GLU A 83 -1.12 -6.57 -3.75
N ASP A 84 0.00 -6.06 -3.26
CA ASP A 84 1.21 -5.88 -4.08
C ASP A 84 2.50 -6.08 -3.28
N THR A 85 3.57 -6.46 -4.00
CA THR A 85 4.96 -6.45 -3.51
C THR A 85 5.81 -5.65 -4.48
N VAL A 86 6.63 -4.74 -3.96
CA VAL A 86 7.44 -3.83 -4.76
C VAL A 86 8.92 -4.07 -4.47
N TYR A 87 9.72 -4.28 -5.52
CA TYR A 87 11.19 -4.30 -5.48
C TYR A 87 11.69 -3.10 -6.25
N TYR A 88 12.43 -2.21 -5.62
CA TYR A 88 12.84 -0.97 -6.27
C TYR A 88 14.26 -0.53 -5.90
N ALA A 89 14.79 0.38 -6.70
CA ALA A 89 16.08 0.99 -6.45
C ALA A 89 16.10 2.47 -6.87
N ALA A 90 16.93 3.23 -6.18
CA ALA A 90 17.34 4.58 -6.55
C ALA A 90 18.83 4.57 -6.91
N ILE A 91 19.22 5.12 -8.07
CA ILE A 91 20.60 5.10 -8.53
C ILE A 91 20.91 6.24 -9.51
N SER A 92 22.21 6.57 -9.67
CA SER A 92 22.66 7.42 -10.76
C SER A 92 22.36 6.79 -12.12
N LYS A 93 21.86 7.59 -13.08
CA LYS A 93 21.42 7.13 -14.40
C LYS A 93 22.47 6.35 -15.19
N GLU A 94 23.75 6.60 -14.95
CA GLU A 94 24.86 5.90 -15.62
C GLU A 94 24.92 4.41 -15.24
N HIS A 95 24.42 4.03 -14.06
CA HIS A 95 24.37 2.66 -13.55
C HIS A 95 23.00 1.99 -13.74
N PHE A 96 22.05 2.64 -14.40
CA PHE A 96 20.68 2.14 -14.60
C PHE A 96 20.63 0.72 -15.17
N SER A 97 21.48 0.43 -16.18
CA SER A 97 21.52 -0.92 -16.78
C SER A 97 21.91 -2.02 -15.78
N GLN A 98 22.69 -1.69 -14.75
CA GLN A 98 23.07 -2.63 -13.70
C GLN A 98 21.89 -2.89 -12.75
N VAL A 99 21.17 -1.83 -12.37
CA VAL A 99 19.97 -1.96 -11.53
C VAL A 99 18.92 -2.85 -12.19
N VAL A 100 18.60 -2.61 -13.47
CA VAL A 100 17.67 -3.48 -14.22
C VAL A 100 18.10 -4.94 -14.14
N ASN A 101 19.41 -5.22 -14.27
CA ASN A 101 19.93 -6.58 -14.17
C ASN A 101 19.76 -7.20 -12.77
N VAL A 102 20.02 -6.43 -11.72
CA VAL A 102 19.91 -6.92 -10.33
C VAL A 102 18.46 -7.12 -9.96
N LEU A 103 17.59 -6.14 -10.23
CA LEU A 103 16.16 -6.25 -9.95
C LEU A 103 15.52 -7.44 -10.68
N THR A 104 15.84 -7.62 -11.98
CA THR A 104 15.36 -8.79 -12.74
C THR A 104 15.86 -10.10 -12.13
N ASP A 105 17.10 -10.13 -11.68
CA ASP A 105 17.72 -11.33 -11.10
C ASP A 105 17.05 -11.72 -9.76
N ILE A 106 16.83 -10.73 -8.86
CA ILE A 106 16.20 -11.01 -7.55
C ILE A 106 14.71 -11.35 -7.67
N VAL A 107 13.99 -10.75 -8.63
CA VAL A 107 12.55 -11.00 -8.80
C VAL A 107 12.29 -12.37 -9.46
N PHE A 108 13.09 -12.76 -10.47
CA PHE A 108 12.77 -13.95 -11.28
C PHE A 108 13.71 -15.14 -11.06
N HIS A 109 14.88 -14.95 -10.45
CA HIS A 109 15.91 -15.99 -10.35
C HIS A 109 16.37 -16.28 -8.92
N SER A 110 15.69 -15.75 -7.90
CA SER A 110 15.94 -16.11 -6.50
C SER A 110 15.76 -17.60 -6.26
N GLN A 111 16.66 -18.18 -5.46
CA GLN A 111 16.75 -19.63 -5.23
C GLN A 111 16.17 -20.07 -3.89
N TYR A 112 15.95 -19.12 -2.98
CA TYR A 112 15.41 -19.39 -1.64
C TYR A 112 16.15 -20.50 -0.91
N PRO A 113 17.50 -20.41 -0.72
CA PRO A 113 18.29 -21.51 -0.18
C PRO A 113 17.91 -21.82 1.26
N GLN A 114 17.68 -23.10 1.59
CA GLN A 114 17.19 -23.51 2.92
C GLN A 114 18.05 -23.00 4.07
N HIS A 115 19.38 -23.02 3.94
CA HIS A 115 20.29 -22.54 4.98
C HIS A 115 20.19 -21.02 5.22
N GLU A 116 19.68 -20.22 4.27
CA GLU A 116 19.37 -18.80 4.47
C GLU A 116 17.95 -18.64 5.04
N ILE A 117 17.00 -19.51 4.64
CA ILE A 117 15.66 -19.57 5.24
C ILE A 117 15.75 -19.78 6.74
N ASP A 118 16.53 -20.78 7.17
CA ASP A 118 16.69 -21.14 8.58
C ASP A 118 17.23 -19.98 9.46
N LYS A 119 17.93 -19.03 8.84
CA LYS A 119 18.42 -17.81 9.53
C LYS A 119 17.39 -16.68 9.47
N GLU A 120 16.80 -16.45 8.28
CA GLU A 120 15.94 -15.30 8.03
C GLU A 120 14.60 -15.43 8.74
N VAL A 121 14.11 -16.64 8.93
CA VAL A 121 12.90 -16.90 9.72
C VAL A 121 13.01 -16.31 11.13
N GLU A 122 14.16 -16.44 11.81
CA GLU A 122 14.33 -15.85 13.14
C GLU A 122 14.40 -14.31 13.07
N VAL A 123 14.96 -13.73 12.00
CA VAL A 123 14.94 -12.26 11.78
C VAL A 123 13.51 -11.76 11.63
N ILE A 124 12.67 -12.46 10.85
CA ILE A 124 11.25 -12.09 10.68
C ILE A 124 10.47 -12.31 11.99
N CYS A 125 10.80 -13.36 12.76
CA CYS A 125 10.20 -13.56 14.09
C CYS A 125 10.54 -12.40 15.04
N ASP A 126 11.77 -11.91 15.04
CA ASP A 126 12.20 -10.74 15.83
C ASP A 126 11.44 -9.47 15.37
N GLU A 127 11.18 -9.34 14.07
CA GLU A 127 10.37 -8.26 13.53
C GLU A 127 8.92 -8.34 14.01
N ILE A 128 8.30 -9.52 14.00
CA ILE A 128 6.96 -9.76 14.56
C ILE A 128 6.90 -9.36 16.04
N GLU A 129 7.92 -9.74 16.83
CA GLU A 129 7.99 -9.36 18.25
C GLU A 129 8.12 -7.85 18.42
N SER A 130 8.95 -7.18 17.60
CA SER A 130 9.09 -5.72 17.60
C SER A 130 7.77 -5.00 17.30
N TYR A 131 7.01 -5.51 16.33
CA TYR A 131 5.67 -5.00 16.01
C TYR A 131 4.68 -5.20 17.16
N ASN A 132 4.72 -6.38 17.77
CA ASN A 132 3.90 -6.72 18.94
C ASN A 132 4.19 -5.83 20.15
N ASP A 133 5.42 -5.33 20.27
CA ASP A 133 5.85 -4.43 21.34
C ASP A 133 5.53 -2.95 21.04
N SER A 134 5.02 -2.64 19.83
CA SER A 134 4.60 -1.31 19.41
C SER A 134 3.07 -1.23 19.23
N PRO A 135 2.29 -0.97 20.29
CA PRO A 135 0.82 -0.93 20.22
C PRO A 135 0.28 0.11 19.24
N ALA A 136 1.06 1.18 18.98
CA ALA A 136 0.72 2.22 18.03
C ALA A 136 0.78 1.75 16.56
N GLU A 137 1.64 0.77 16.25
CA GLU A 137 1.75 0.15 14.94
C GLU A 137 0.81 -1.05 14.85
N LEU A 138 0.86 -1.92 15.84
CA LEU A 138 0.04 -3.13 15.91
C LEU A 138 -1.45 -2.87 15.71
N ILE A 139 -1.97 -1.74 16.22
CA ILE A 139 -3.40 -1.46 16.16
C ILE A 139 -3.93 -1.33 14.72
N TYR A 140 -3.09 -0.98 13.75
CA TYR A 140 -3.49 -0.89 12.34
C TYR A 140 -3.76 -2.28 11.78
N ASP A 141 -2.85 -3.22 12.01
CA ASP A 141 -2.99 -4.59 11.53
C ASP A 141 -4.14 -5.32 12.25
N GLU A 142 -4.22 -5.19 13.58
CA GLU A 142 -5.30 -5.80 14.37
C GLU A 142 -6.68 -5.24 14.01
N PHE A 143 -6.75 -3.96 13.67
CA PHE A 143 -8.01 -3.35 13.23
C PHE A 143 -8.43 -3.86 11.85
N GLU A 144 -7.48 -3.99 10.93
CA GLU A 144 -7.74 -4.55 9.60
C GLU A 144 -8.15 -6.03 9.68
N ASN A 145 -7.45 -6.82 10.50
CA ASN A 145 -7.77 -8.22 10.76
C ASN A 145 -9.19 -8.38 11.33
N LEU A 146 -9.57 -7.49 12.25
CA LEU A 146 -10.90 -7.47 12.82
C LEU A 146 -11.99 -7.13 11.79
N LEU A 147 -11.74 -6.15 10.91
CA LEU A 147 -12.71 -5.76 9.87
C LEU A 147 -12.89 -6.82 8.79
N PHE A 148 -11.86 -7.63 8.55
CA PHE A 148 -11.83 -8.64 7.49
C PHE A 148 -11.66 -10.06 8.04
N GLU A 149 -12.16 -10.33 9.25
CA GLU A 149 -12.07 -11.65 9.86
C GLU A 149 -12.63 -12.74 8.93
N GLY A 150 -11.82 -13.77 8.68
CA GLY A 150 -12.14 -14.87 7.77
C GLY A 150 -12.02 -14.56 6.28
N HIS A 151 -11.61 -13.37 5.90
CA HIS A 151 -11.34 -12.96 4.52
C HIS A 151 -9.82 -12.90 4.26
N PRO A 152 -9.32 -13.09 3.03
CA PRO A 152 -7.88 -13.02 2.72
C PRO A 152 -7.18 -11.69 3.08
N LEU A 153 -7.90 -10.59 3.26
CA LEU A 153 -7.35 -9.34 3.80
C LEU A 153 -7.14 -9.37 5.33
N GLY A 154 -7.77 -10.29 6.05
CA GLY A 154 -7.85 -10.30 7.51
C GLY A 154 -6.75 -11.12 8.19
N HIS A 155 -5.49 -10.99 7.77
CA HIS A 155 -4.33 -11.58 8.46
C HIS A 155 -3.10 -10.67 8.33
N ASN A 156 -2.17 -10.80 9.27
CA ASN A 156 -0.98 -9.95 9.34
C ASN A 156 -0.06 -10.15 8.13
N ILE A 157 0.54 -9.06 7.64
CA ILE A 157 1.51 -9.11 6.53
C ILE A 157 2.72 -9.96 6.90
N LEU A 158 3.19 -9.85 8.14
CA LEU A 158 4.32 -10.63 8.66
C LEU A 158 3.98 -12.11 8.91
N GLY A 159 2.70 -12.50 8.89
CA GLY A 159 2.25 -13.84 9.26
C GLY A 159 2.37 -14.13 10.75
N ASN A 160 2.71 -15.35 11.10
CA ASN A 160 2.96 -15.78 12.48
C ASN A 160 4.21 -16.64 12.60
N ALA A 161 4.91 -16.55 13.74
CA ALA A 161 6.19 -17.20 13.97
C ALA A 161 6.14 -18.74 13.91
N GLU A 162 5.02 -19.37 14.30
CA GLU A 162 4.88 -20.82 14.23
C GLU A 162 4.83 -21.31 12.79
N GLN A 163 4.06 -20.63 11.94
CA GLN A 163 3.93 -20.95 10.51
C GLN A 163 5.23 -20.67 9.77
N LEU A 164 5.89 -19.53 10.00
CA LEU A 164 7.16 -19.15 9.37
C LEU A 164 8.25 -20.21 9.56
N ARG A 165 8.35 -20.79 10.76
CA ARG A 165 9.34 -21.85 11.08
C ARG A 165 9.11 -23.16 10.32
N THR A 166 7.98 -23.32 9.65
CA THR A 166 7.70 -24.52 8.82
C THR A 166 8.06 -24.32 7.35
N TYR A 167 8.36 -23.11 6.92
CA TYR A 167 8.58 -22.80 5.51
C TYR A 167 9.87 -23.38 4.95
N THR A 168 9.78 -23.86 3.73
CA THR A 168 10.88 -24.46 2.99
C THR A 168 11.09 -23.74 1.65
N THR A 169 12.25 -24.01 1.02
CA THR A 169 12.53 -23.62 -0.36
C THR A 169 11.38 -23.97 -1.33
N ALA A 170 10.77 -25.15 -1.14
CA ALA A 170 9.69 -25.61 -2.01
C ALA A 170 8.42 -24.78 -1.85
N ASP A 171 8.13 -24.31 -0.65
CA ASP A 171 6.96 -23.46 -0.35
C ASP A 171 7.13 -22.08 -0.98
N ALA A 172 8.28 -21.43 -0.78
CA ALA A 172 8.62 -20.16 -1.40
C ALA A 172 8.55 -20.22 -2.94
N LEU A 173 9.18 -21.22 -3.54
CA LEU A 173 9.15 -21.43 -4.99
C LEU A 173 7.73 -21.69 -5.52
N ARG A 174 6.87 -22.36 -4.76
CA ARG A 174 5.47 -22.60 -5.13
C ARG A 174 4.68 -21.29 -5.15
N PHE A 175 4.82 -20.45 -4.11
CA PHE A 175 4.19 -19.13 -4.03
C PHE A 175 4.64 -18.22 -5.17
N VAL A 176 5.95 -18.10 -5.39
CA VAL A 176 6.53 -17.24 -6.43
C VAL A 176 6.12 -17.68 -7.83
N ARG A 177 6.16 -18.97 -8.15
CA ARG A 177 5.72 -19.49 -9.47
C ARG A 177 4.25 -19.23 -9.75
N ARG A 178 3.40 -19.21 -8.72
CA ARG A 178 1.97 -18.91 -8.85
C ARG A 178 1.72 -17.42 -9.07
N ASN A 179 2.46 -16.58 -8.40
CA ASN A 179 2.15 -15.15 -8.26
C ASN A 179 3.08 -14.22 -9.06
N TYR A 180 4.39 -14.51 -9.16
CA TYR A 180 5.37 -13.63 -9.80
C TYR A 180 5.39 -13.87 -11.32
N ARG A 181 4.32 -13.48 -11.97
CA ARG A 181 4.12 -13.68 -13.41
C ARG A 181 4.23 -12.35 -14.16
N PRO A 182 4.97 -12.26 -15.26
CA PRO A 182 5.21 -11.01 -15.99
C PRO A 182 3.94 -10.21 -16.33
N GLU A 183 2.86 -10.92 -16.70
CA GLU A 183 1.58 -10.30 -17.02
C GLU A 183 0.86 -9.67 -15.82
N LYS A 184 1.25 -10.04 -14.60
CA LYS A 184 0.78 -9.46 -13.33
C LYS A 184 1.74 -8.40 -12.78
N MET A 185 2.67 -7.90 -13.58
CA MET A 185 3.72 -6.99 -13.14
C MET A 185 3.78 -5.72 -13.97
N VAL A 186 4.33 -4.70 -13.34
CA VAL A 186 4.75 -3.45 -13.97
C VAL A 186 6.20 -3.19 -13.64
N PHE A 187 7.03 -2.88 -14.65
CA PHE A 187 8.33 -2.27 -14.43
C PHE A 187 8.20 -0.76 -14.58
N PHE A 188 8.36 -0.02 -13.49
CA PHE A 188 8.28 1.43 -13.50
C PHE A 188 9.65 2.09 -13.54
N VAL A 189 9.75 3.24 -14.19
CA VAL A 189 10.97 4.05 -14.26
C VAL A 189 10.62 5.54 -14.17
N TYR A 190 11.29 6.26 -13.27
CA TYR A 190 11.24 7.70 -13.16
C TYR A 190 12.65 8.28 -13.28
N GLY A 191 12.98 8.89 -14.41
CA GLY A 191 14.32 9.42 -14.62
C GLY A 191 14.66 9.75 -16.07
N ASP A 192 15.91 10.18 -16.29
CA ASP A 192 16.48 10.53 -17.61
C ASP A 192 17.00 9.27 -18.31
N ILE A 193 16.08 8.49 -18.89
CA ILE A 193 16.37 7.23 -19.56
C ILE A 193 15.79 7.26 -20.98
N ASP A 194 16.58 6.75 -21.94
CA ASP A 194 16.07 6.51 -23.30
C ASP A 194 15.08 5.32 -23.31
N PHE A 195 13.81 5.63 -23.51
CA PHE A 195 12.74 4.64 -23.49
C PHE A 195 12.89 3.55 -24.55
N LYS A 196 13.39 3.88 -25.75
CA LYS A 196 13.60 2.88 -26.82
C LYS A 196 14.68 1.87 -26.45
N ARG A 197 15.75 2.35 -25.80
CA ARG A 197 16.80 1.48 -25.26
C ARG A 197 16.31 0.65 -24.09
N LEU A 198 15.44 1.19 -23.25
CA LEU A 198 14.82 0.48 -22.14
C LEU A 198 14.05 -0.73 -22.64
N ILE A 199 13.06 -0.53 -23.51
CA ILE A 199 12.17 -1.62 -23.99
C ILE A 199 12.89 -2.65 -24.86
N SER A 200 14.03 -2.32 -25.47
CA SER A 200 14.87 -3.24 -26.24
C SER A 200 15.99 -3.88 -25.41
N SER A 201 16.01 -3.67 -24.10
CA SER A 201 17.05 -4.21 -23.23
C SER A 201 17.00 -5.74 -23.21
N PRO A 202 18.13 -6.43 -23.51
CA PRO A 202 18.18 -7.88 -23.46
C PRO A 202 17.95 -8.43 -22.04
N LYS A 203 17.98 -7.60 -21.01
CA LYS A 203 17.76 -7.99 -19.63
C LYS A 203 16.31 -8.40 -19.35
N PHE A 204 15.36 -7.82 -20.09
CA PHE A 204 13.97 -8.26 -20.05
C PHE A 204 13.72 -9.57 -20.82
N LEU A 205 14.69 -10.06 -21.63
CA LEU A 205 14.61 -11.38 -22.25
C LEU A 205 14.86 -12.50 -21.24
N ASP A 206 15.53 -12.21 -20.12
CA ASP A 206 15.72 -13.16 -19.00
C ASP A 206 14.45 -13.31 -18.14
N VAL A 207 13.43 -12.49 -18.36
CA VAL A 207 12.13 -12.65 -17.69
C VAL A 207 11.42 -13.87 -18.26
N PRO A 208 10.97 -14.82 -17.42
CA PRO A 208 10.30 -16.02 -17.90
C PRO A 208 9.15 -15.67 -18.84
N SER A 209 9.04 -16.39 -19.95
CA SER A 209 7.86 -16.26 -20.81
C SER A 209 6.69 -16.92 -20.09
N GLY A 210 5.78 -16.10 -19.55
CA GLY A 210 4.46 -16.58 -19.19
C GLY A 210 3.85 -17.20 -20.46
N LYS A 211 3.48 -18.46 -20.42
CA LYS A 211 2.65 -19.06 -21.47
C LYS A 211 1.22 -18.59 -21.31
N ALA A 212 0.97 -17.28 -21.47
CA ALA A 212 -0.36 -16.85 -21.82
C ALA A 212 -0.65 -17.43 -23.23
N GLU A 213 -1.62 -18.30 -23.36
CA GLU A 213 -2.09 -18.74 -24.66
C GLU A 213 -2.40 -17.49 -25.48
N ARG A 214 -1.88 -17.42 -26.72
CA ARG A 214 -1.96 -16.23 -27.60
C ARG A 214 -3.36 -15.68 -27.85
N GLY A 215 -4.40 -16.27 -27.26
CA GLY A 215 -5.80 -15.84 -27.33
C GLY A 215 -6.21 -14.81 -26.25
N GLU A 216 -5.52 -14.73 -25.11
CA GLU A 216 -5.92 -13.88 -23.97
C GLU A 216 -5.30 -12.48 -24.00
N ILE A 217 -4.18 -12.28 -24.70
CA ILE A 217 -3.48 -10.98 -24.81
C ILE A 217 -4.32 -9.90 -25.55
N LYS A 218 -5.37 -10.30 -26.28
CA LYS A 218 -6.28 -9.38 -27.04
C LYS A 218 -7.52 -8.94 -26.26
N ARG A 219 -7.77 -9.45 -25.07
CA ARG A 219 -8.83 -8.95 -24.22
C ARG A 219 -8.30 -7.75 -23.45
N GLY A 220 -9.00 -6.64 -23.59
CA GLY A 220 -8.53 -5.32 -23.22
C GLY A 220 -8.20 -5.17 -21.73
N LEU A 221 -7.48 -4.09 -21.42
CA LEU A 221 -7.01 -3.61 -20.12
C LEU A 221 -8.00 -3.70 -18.94
N ASN A 222 -9.27 -3.97 -19.18
CA ASN A 222 -10.32 -4.12 -18.17
C ASN A 222 -10.41 -5.53 -17.53
N GLU A 223 -9.62 -6.51 -17.99
CA GLU A 223 -9.65 -7.90 -17.47
C GLU A 223 -8.38 -8.30 -16.69
N ILE A 224 -7.44 -7.36 -16.48
CA ILE A 224 -6.17 -7.65 -15.81
C ILE A 224 -6.27 -7.61 -14.29
N ILE A 225 -7.34 -7.07 -13.74
CA ILE A 225 -7.69 -7.32 -12.34
C ILE A 225 -8.06 -8.79 -12.29
N ASP A 226 -7.21 -9.58 -11.65
CA ASP A 226 -7.49 -11.01 -11.42
C ASP A 226 -8.82 -11.11 -10.67
N THR A 227 -9.89 -11.43 -11.40
CA THR A 227 -11.23 -11.57 -10.80
C THR A 227 -11.29 -12.68 -9.74
N SER A 228 -10.25 -13.52 -9.64
CA SER A 228 -10.11 -14.48 -8.55
C SER A 228 -9.83 -13.81 -7.19
N ILE A 229 -9.22 -12.62 -7.17
CA ILE A 229 -9.00 -11.84 -5.92
C ILE A 229 -10.33 -11.29 -5.38
N CYS A 230 -11.30 -11.01 -6.26
CA CYS A 230 -12.61 -10.45 -5.89
C CYS A 230 -13.69 -11.52 -5.67
N SER A 231 -13.35 -12.81 -5.53
CA SER A 231 -14.33 -13.90 -5.45
C SER A 231 -14.82 -14.20 -4.05
N ASP A 232 -14.06 -13.83 -3.03
CA ASP A 232 -14.45 -14.09 -1.65
C ASP A 232 -15.43 -13.03 -1.16
N PRO A 233 -16.56 -13.41 -0.55
CA PRO A 233 -17.53 -12.45 -0.05
C PRO A 233 -16.93 -11.66 1.10
N LEU A 234 -17.01 -10.33 1.03
CA LEU A 234 -16.59 -9.47 2.12
C LEU A 234 -17.40 -9.78 3.38
N PRO A 235 -16.77 -9.83 4.56
CA PRO A 235 -17.50 -9.99 5.80
C PRO A 235 -18.39 -8.75 6.04
N PRO A 236 -19.51 -8.88 6.76
CA PRO A 236 -20.34 -7.73 7.12
C PRO A 236 -19.56 -6.78 8.04
N ASN A 237 -19.87 -5.49 7.98
CA ASN A 237 -19.40 -4.55 9.00
C ASN A 237 -19.86 -5.00 10.39
N LEU A 238 -18.90 -5.26 11.28
CA LEU A 238 -19.20 -5.84 12.59
C LEU A 238 -19.88 -4.82 13.54
N GLY A 239 -19.45 -3.55 13.46
CA GLY A 239 -19.81 -2.55 14.46
C GLY A 239 -19.27 -2.90 15.86
N GLY A 240 -19.50 -2.01 16.84
CA GLY A 240 -19.18 -2.31 18.24
C GLY A 240 -17.80 -1.89 18.72
N THR A 241 -17.43 -2.37 19.92
CA THR A 241 -16.15 -2.03 20.57
C THR A 241 -15.46 -3.28 21.06
N TYR A 242 -14.20 -3.45 20.67
CA TYR A 242 -13.34 -4.57 21.00
C TYR A 242 -12.14 -4.07 21.79
N THR A 243 -11.59 -4.87 22.68
CA THR A 243 -10.47 -4.48 23.54
C THR A 243 -9.44 -5.59 23.61
N ILE A 244 -8.17 -5.22 23.41
CA ILE A 244 -7.01 -6.07 23.64
C ILE A 244 -6.26 -5.51 24.86
N GLU A 245 -6.10 -6.33 25.87
CA GLU A 245 -5.37 -5.98 27.10
C GLU A 245 -3.87 -6.25 26.91
N LYS A 246 -3.04 -5.19 26.92
CA LYS A 246 -1.59 -5.29 26.70
C LYS A 246 -0.73 -4.54 27.73
N SER A 247 -1.28 -4.06 28.81
CA SER A 247 -0.54 -3.31 29.85
C SER A 247 0.30 -2.15 29.29
N THR A 248 -0.27 -1.40 28.34
CA THR A 248 0.39 -0.27 27.68
C THR A 248 0.40 0.98 28.57
N HIS A 249 1.39 1.87 28.38
CA HIS A 249 1.46 3.14 29.12
C HIS A 249 0.30 4.07 28.72
N GLN A 250 -0.08 4.09 27.46
CA GLN A 250 -1.21 4.83 26.90
C GLN A 250 -2.21 3.86 26.26
N ALA A 251 -3.46 4.25 26.20
CA ALA A 251 -4.44 3.54 25.39
C ALA A 251 -4.32 3.97 23.93
N HIS A 252 -4.31 3.02 23.03
CA HIS A 252 -4.36 3.21 21.59
C HIS A 252 -5.77 2.86 21.13
N VAL A 253 -6.40 3.76 20.41
CA VAL A 253 -7.79 3.62 19.97
C VAL A 253 -7.86 3.82 18.46
N MET A 254 -8.45 2.85 17.77
CA MET A 254 -8.79 2.97 16.37
C MET A 254 -10.29 2.79 16.19
N THR A 255 -10.91 3.68 15.42
CA THR A 255 -12.33 3.57 15.08
C THR A 255 -12.53 3.81 13.58
N GLY A 256 -13.31 2.98 12.92
CA GLY A 256 -13.49 3.05 11.47
C GLY A 256 -14.42 1.97 10.95
N CYS A 257 -14.41 1.79 9.64
CA CYS A 257 -15.28 0.85 8.93
C CYS A 257 -14.67 0.40 7.60
N GLN A 258 -15.26 -0.62 6.99
CA GLN A 258 -15.02 -0.91 5.57
C GLN A 258 -15.44 0.29 4.72
N ALA A 259 -14.70 0.56 3.65
CA ALA A 259 -14.86 1.73 2.81
C ALA A 259 -14.84 1.36 1.31
N TYR A 260 -14.58 2.34 0.46
CA TYR A 260 -14.72 2.21 -0.98
C TYR A 260 -13.51 1.56 -1.65
N ALA A 261 -13.79 0.70 -2.62
CA ALA A 261 -12.82 0.10 -3.51
C ALA A 261 -12.12 1.13 -4.43
N TYR A 262 -11.06 0.69 -5.11
CA TYR A 262 -10.33 1.52 -6.09
C TYR A 262 -11.23 2.14 -7.16
N THR A 263 -12.20 1.38 -7.66
CA THR A 263 -13.05 1.76 -8.79
C THR A 263 -14.24 2.61 -8.38
N ASP A 264 -14.55 2.72 -7.09
CA ASP A 264 -15.70 3.48 -6.60
C ASP A 264 -15.46 4.99 -6.76
N PRO A 265 -16.33 5.72 -7.48
CA PRO A 265 -16.18 7.16 -7.67
C PRO A 265 -16.23 7.96 -6.36
N ARG A 266 -16.92 7.46 -5.33
CA ARG A 266 -17.03 8.10 -4.00
C ARG A 266 -15.70 8.12 -3.24
N ARG A 267 -14.74 7.30 -3.65
CA ARG A 267 -13.40 7.26 -3.04
C ARG A 267 -12.73 8.63 -3.00
N MET A 268 -12.85 9.43 -4.06
CA MET A 268 -12.26 10.78 -4.09
C MET A 268 -12.94 11.75 -3.12
N THR A 269 -14.24 11.62 -2.94
CA THR A 269 -15.00 12.36 -1.94
C THR A 269 -14.57 11.97 -0.53
N LEU A 270 -14.38 10.67 -0.27
CA LEU A 270 -13.85 10.17 1.00
C LEU A 270 -12.41 10.67 1.25
N TYR A 271 -11.57 10.74 0.23
CA TYR A 271 -10.21 11.25 0.36
C TYR A 271 -10.18 12.72 0.81
N LEU A 272 -11.05 13.57 0.25
CA LEU A 272 -11.22 14.95 0.71
C LEU A 272 -11.78 14.99 2.13
N LEU A 273 -12.74 14.16 2.47
CA LEU A 273 -13.35 14.06 3.79
C LEU A 273 -12.34 13.61 4.85
N ASN A 274 -11.53 12.61 4.53
CA ASN A 274 -10.42 12.14 5.35
C ASN A 274 -9.42 13.27 5.65
N ASN A 275 -9.05 14.03 4.64
CA ASN A 275 -8.12 15.16 4.80
C ASN A 275 -8.70 16.28 5.71
N ILE A 276 -10.00 16.54 5.63
CA ILE A 276 -10.71 17.52 6.50
C ILE A 276 -10.72 17.05 7.94
N LEU A 277 -10.92 15.74 8.18
CA LEU A 277 -11.03 15.15 9.52
C LEU A 277 -9.69 15.06 10.22
N GLY A 278 -8.75 14.32 9.66
CA GLY A 278 -7.49 13.99 10.32
C GLY A 278 -6.31 13.88 9.35
N GLY A 279 -6.32 14.65 8.25
CA GLY A 279 -5.18 14.76 7.34
C GLY A 279 -3.96 15.41 8.01
N PRO A 280 -2.83 15.55 7.30
CA PRO A 280 -1.53 15.94 7.87
C PRO A 280 -1.48 17.40 8.37
N GLY A 281 -2.52 18.20 8.08
CA GLY A 281 -2.58 19.61 8.53
C GLY A 281 -2.94 19.75 10.00
N MET A 282 -2.21 20.57 10.74
CA MET A 282 -2.53 20.89 12.15
C MET A 282 -3.93 21.50 12.33
N ASN A 283 -4.50 22.04 11.26
CA ASN A 283 -5.86 22.58 11.21
C ASN A 283 -6.94 21.52 10.91
N ALA A 284 -6.59 20.24 10.81
CA ALA A 284 -7.54 19.15 10.67
C ALA A 284 -8.51 19.14 11.88
N ARG A 285 -9.79 18.81 11.65
CA ARG A 285 -10.85 18.95 12.70
C ARG A 285 -10.55 18.14 13.95
N LEU A 286 -10.07 16.92 13.81
CA LEU A 286 -9.75 16.07 14.95
C LEU A 286 -8.54 16.61 15.72
N ASN A 287 -7.49 17.08 15.03
CA ASN A 287 -6.35 17.69 15.67
C ASN A 287 -6.77 18.94 16.47
N LEU A 288 -7.56 19.83 15.87
CA LEU A 288 -8.09 20.99 16.57
C LEU A 288 -8.98 20.61 17.75
N SER A 289 -9.79 19.55 17.63
CA SER A 289 -10.72 19.14 18.67
C SER A 289 -10.01 18.44 19.82
N LEU A 290 -9.24 17.37 19.55
CA LEU A 290 -8.68 16.53 20.61
C LEU A 290 -7.37 17.08 21.17
N ARG A 291 -6.50 17.61 20.30
CA ARG A 291 -5.18 18.09 20.69
C ARG A 291 -5.17 19.57 21.08
N GLU A 292 -5.49 20.46 20.15
CA GLU A 292 -5.29 21.90 20.36
C GLU A 292 -6.22 22.50 21.44
N ARG A 293 -7.51 22.09 21.42
CA ARG A 293 -8.49 22.64 22.36
C ARG A 293 -8.55 21.92 23.70
N HIS A 294 -8.28 20.64 23.73
CA HIS A 294 -8.48 19.81 24.92
C HIS A 294 -7.21 19.18 25.48
N GLY A 295 -6.12 19.11 24.70
CA GLY A 295 -4.85 18.55 25.15
C GLY A 295 -4.89 17.08 25.56
N LEU A 296 -5.79 16.28 24.96
CA LEU A 296 -6.05 14.89 25.35
C LEU A 296 -5.17 13.87 24.63
N VAL A 297 -4.64 14.25 23.47
CA VAL A 297 -3.87 13.35 22.60
C VAL A 297 -2.63 14.07 22.09
N TYR A 298 -1.55 13.33 21.89
CA TYR A 298 -0.38 13.83 21.18
C TYR A 298 -0.54 13.63 19.67
N THR A 299 -1.03 12.47 19.26
CA THR A 299 -1.27 12.11 17.86
C THR A 299 -2.75 11.78 17.67
N VAL A 300 -3.32 12.31 16.61
CA VAL A 300 -4.62 11.92 16.08
C VAL A 300 -4.59 12.07 14.57
N GLU A 301 -4.96 11.02 13.87
CA GLU A 301 -4.98 11.01 12.41
C GLU A 301 -6.17 10.21 11.85
N SER A 302 -6.49 10.47 10.62
CA SER A 302 -7.49 9.74 9.88
C SER A 302 -6.85 9.20 8.60
N THR A 303 -6.97 7.91 8.38
CA THR A 303 -6.34 7.18 7.28
C THR A 303 -7.37 6.47 6.42
N MET A 304 -6.99 6.14 5.21
CA MET A 304 -7.76 5.28 4.33
C MET A 304 -6.83 4.36 3.51
N ALA A 305 -7.19 3.12 3.39
CA ALA A 305 -6.62 2.16 2.46
C ALA A 305 -7.68 1.75 1.42
N THR A 306 -7.26 1.48 0.20
CA THR A 306 -8.17 1.04 -0.86
C THR A 306 -7.64 -0.23 -1.50
N TYR A 307 -8.53 -1.20 -1.68
CA TYR A 307 -8.29 -2.51 -2.29
C TYR A 307 -9.07 -2.66 -3.58
N GLY A 308 -8.87 -3.77 -4.28
CA GLY A 308 -9.53 -4.02 -5.57
C GLY A 308 -11.06 -4.01 -5.50
N ASP A 309 -11.64 -4.49 -4.41
CA ASP A 309 -13.09 -4.68 -4.20
C ASP A 309 -13.64 -3.98 -2.96
N THR A 310 -12.79 -3.43 -2.09
CA THR A 310 -13.18 -2.78 -0.84
C THR A 310 -12.17 -1.70 -0.44
N GLY A 311 -12.27 -1.20 0.77
CA GLY A 311 -11.31 -0.31 1.42
C GLY A 311 -11.52 -0.26 2.92
N ILE A 312 -10.68 0.50 3.60
CA ILE A 312 -10.78 0.85 5.01
C ILE A 312 -10.73 2.35 5.16
N TRP A 313 -11.52 2.87 6.04
CA TRP A 313 -11.35 4.22 6.59
C TRP A 313 -11.31 4.14 8.11
N SER A 314 -10.35 4.82 8.73
CA SER A 314 -10.18 4.79 10.18
C SER A 314 -9.65 6.10 10.75
N ILE A 315 -9.88 6.29 12.05
CA ILE A 315 -9.29 7.33 12.90
C ILE A 315 -8.50 6.61 13.98
N TYR A 316 -7.23 6.99 14.14
CA TYR A 316 -6.37 6.56 15.22
C TYR A 316 -6.07 7.71 16.16
N PHE A 317 -5.98 7.43 17.48
CA PHE A 317 -5.43 8.33 18.48
C PHE A 317 -4.86 7.56 19.69
N GLY A 318 -3.79 8.13 20.29
CA GLY A 318 -3.25 7.69 21.57
C GLY A 318 -3.63 8.66 22.69
N CYS A 319 -4.13 8.15 23.81
CA CYS A 319 -4.54 8.98 24.95
C CYS A 319 -4.31 8.27 26.30
N ASP A 320 -4.45 8.99 27.39
CA ASP A 320 -4.48 8.37 28.72
C ASP A 320 -5.70 7.46 28.89
N HIS A 321 -5.56 6.37 29.66
CA HIS A 321 -6.62 5.37 29.85
C HIS A 321 -7.95 5.97 30.36
N HIS A 322 -7.89 7.00 31.21
CA HIS A 322 -9.08 7.67 31.75
C HIS A 322 -9.76 8.61 30.75
N ASP A 323 -9.07 9.01 29.67
CA ASP A 323 -9.60 9.93 28.67
C ASP A 323 -10.23 9.23 27.44
N ILE A 324 -10.15 7.90 27.32
CA ILE A 324 -10.70 7.15 26.20
C ILE A 324 -12.15 7.56 25.88
N SER A 325 -13.02 7.56 26.89
CA SER A 325 -14.44 7.90 26.70
C SER A 325 -14.65 9.34 26.25
N ARG A 326 -13.82 10.27 26.71
CA ARG A 326 -13.88 11.69 26.34
C ARG A 326 -13.41 11.91 24.91
N CYS A 327 -12.30 11.30 24.53
CA CYS A 327 -11.79 11.35 23.15
C CYS A 327 -12.79 10.77 22.16
N ARG A 328 -13.36 9.58 22.44
CA ARG A 328 -14.38 8.95 21.60
C ARG A 328 -15.62 9.84 21.40
N LYS A 329 -16.07 10.53 22.45
CA LYS A 329 -17.19 11.48 22.34
C LYS A 329 -16.85 12.67 21.45
N LEU A 330 -15.63 13.20 21.51
CA LEU A 330 -15.17 14.30 20.65
C LEU A 330 -15.05 13.85 19.20
N VAL A 331 -14.50 12.66 18.94
CA VAL A 331 -14.46 12.07 17.61
C VAL A 331 -15.88 11.94 17.06
N ARG A 332 -16.80 11.30 17.80
CA ARG A 332 -18.20 11.14 17.38
C ARG A 332 -18.85 12.50 17.08
N HIS A 333 -18.61 13.50 17.88
CA HIS A 333 -19.14 14.86 17.67
C HIS A 333 -18.69 15.45 16.32
N GLU A 334 -17.42 15.30 15.94
CA GLU A 334 -16.94 15.84 14.67
C GLU A 334 -17.51 15.05 13.47
N LEU A 335 -17.70 13.72 13.61
CA LEU A 335 -18.36 12.89 12.60
C LEU A 335 -19.84 13.28 12.43
N ASP A 336 -20.58 13.43 13.54
CA ASP A 336 -21.99 13.87 13.53
C ASP A 336 -22.18 15.21 12.86
N ARG A 337 -21.27 16.17 13.09
CA ARG A 337 -21.32 17.48 12.45
C ARG A 337 -21.22 17.41 10.93
N LEU A 338 -20.43 16.46 10.40
CA LEU A 338 -20.30 16.24 8.94
C LEU A 338 -21.52 15.56 8.34
N MET A 339 -22.16 14.68 9.11
CA MET A 339 -23.40 14.00 8.71
C MET A 339 -24.61 14.96 8.74
N GLN A 340 -24.70 15.82 9.75
CA GLN A 340 -25.87 16.67 9.98
C GLN A 340 -25.90 17.93 9.12
N LYS A 341 -24.74 18.46 8.73
CA LYS A 341 -24.66 19.73 8.04
C LYS A 341 -23.60 19.72 6.93
N PRO A 342 -23.99 20.04 5.67
CA PRO A 342 -23.02 20.20 4.61
C PRO A 342 -22.03 21.34 4.89
N LEU A 343 -20.86 21.26 4.30
CA LEU A 343 -19.87 22.33 4.39
C LEU A 343 -20.39 23.62 3.73
N SER A 344 -20.07 24.78 4.32
CA SER A 344 -20.31 26.04 3.64
C SER A 344 -19.42 26.14 2.37
N PRO A 345 -19.82 26.98 1.37
CA PRO A 345 -19.01 27.16 0.16
C PRO A 345 -17.56 27.56 0.46
N GLN A 346 -17.35 28.42 1.45
CA GLN A 346 -16.00 28.85 1.86
C GLN A 346 -15.18 27.71 2.46
N GLN A 347 -15.79 26.86 3.30
CA GLN A 347 -15.14 25.70 3.89
C GLN A 347 -14.75 24.67 2.81
N LEU A 348 -15.64 24.41 1.86
CA LEU A 348 -15.37 23.49 0.76
C LEU A 348 -14.22 23.99 -0.12
N ILE A 349 -14.24 25.24 -0.53
CA ILE A 349 -13.17 25.87 -1.32
C ILE A 349 -11.82 25.78 -0.60
N ALA A 350 -11.80 26.08 0.72
CA ALA A 350 -10.61 26.00 1.53
C ALA A 350 -10.05 24.57 1.62
N ALA A 351 -10.93 23.57 1.84
CA ALA A 351 -10.55 22.16 1.92
C ALA A 351 -9.96 21.65 0.60
N LYS A 352 -10.60 21.94 -0.54
CA LYS A 352 -10.10 21.58 -1.88
C LYS A 352 -8.74 22.20 -2.17
N ARG A 353 -8.57 23.49 -1.87
CA ARG A 353 -7.30 24.21 -2.03
C ARG A 353 -6.20 23.59 -1.19
N GLN A 354 -6.49 23.27 0.08
CA GLN A 354 -5.54 22.63 0.99
C GLN A 354 -5.10 21.27 0.45
N LEU A 355 -6.04 20.40 0.09
CA LEU A 355 -5.74 19.08 -0.45
C LEU A 355 -4.88 19.15 -1.72
N LYS A 356 -5.23 20.05 -2.67
CA LYS A 356 -4.44 20.23 -3.90
C LYS A 356 -3.02 20.72 -3.59
N GLY A 357 -2.85 21.63 -2.64
CA GLY A 357 -1.53 22.09 -2.20
C GLY A 357 -0.69 20.96 -1.58
N GLN A 358 -1.29 20.16 -0.72
CA GLN A 358 -0.61 19.00 -0.10
C GLN A 358 -0.22 17.94 -1.14
N LEU A 359 -1.09 17.66 -2.13
CA LEU A 359 -0.76 16.77 -3.24
C LEU A 359 0.40 17.29 -4.09
N ALA A 360 0.45 18.60 -4.36
CA ALA A 360 1.56 19.21 -5.08
C ALA A 360 2.89 19.02 -4.32
N ILE A 361 2.89 19.26 -3.00
CA ILE A 361 4.08 19.07 -2.16
C ILE A 361 4.48 17.60 -2.10
N ALA A 362 3.52 16.68 -1.97
CA ALA A 362 3.81 15.25 -1.95
C ALA A 362 4.45 14.74 -3.26
N CYS A 363 4.08 15.32 -4.41
CA CYS A 363 4.68 14.97 -5.69
C CYS A 363 6.15 15.41 -5.84
N ASP A 364 6.65 16.29 -4.96
CA ASP A 364 8.08 16.68 -4.95
C ASP A 364 8.98 15.60 -4.30
N ASN A 365 8.40 14.69 -3.49
CA ASN A 365 9.10 13.48 -3.09
C ASN A 365 9.15 12.50 -4.28
N ARG A 366 10.30 12.48 -4.95
CA ARG A 366 10.47 11.77 -6.22
C ARG A 366 10.38 10.25 -6.07
N GLU A 367 10.91 9.71 -4.99
CA GLU A 367 10.85 8.28 -4.70
C GLU A 367 9.40 7.84 -4.49
N GLN A 368 8.72 8.46 -3.53
CA GLN A 368 7.31 8.15 -3.27
C GLN A 368 6.43 8.34 -4.50
N PHE A 369 6.70 9.38 -5.29
CA PHE A 369 5.96 9.62 -6.53
C PHE A 369 6.20 8.52 -7.57
N ALA A 370 7.44 7.99 -7.68
CA ALA A 370 7.77 6.88 -8.57
C ALA A 370 7.02 5.59 -8.18
N LEU A 371 7.04 5.26 -6.89
CA LEU A 371 6.30 4.13 -6.33
C LEU A 371 4.79 4.28 -6.57
N ASP A 372 4.24 5.45 -6.27
CA ASP A 372 2.82 5.73 -6.43
C ASP A 372 2.32 5.59 -7.88
N PHE A 373 3.09 6.06 -8.88
CA PHE A 373 2.62 5.92 -10.26
C PHE A 373 2.80 4.50 -10.79
N GLY A 374 3.81 3.76 -10.34
CA GLY A 374 3.98 2.34 -10.65
C GLY A 374 2.78 1.53 -10.17
N ARG A 375 2.45 1.66 -8.88
CA ARG A 375 1.28 1.02 -8.26
C ARG A 375 -0.04 1.45 -8.90
N SER A 376 -0.20 2.74 -9.20
CA SER A 376 -1.39 3.24 -9.91
C SER A 376 -1.53 2.58 -11.29
N TYR A 377 -0.44 2.43 -12.02
CA TYR A 377 -0.47 1.76 -13.33
C TYR A 377 -0.70 0.26 -13.22
N LEU A 378 -0.18 -0.38 -12.16
CA LEU A 378 -0.43 -1.79 -11.87
C LEU A 378 -1.93 -2.05 -11.67
N HIS A 379 -2.55 -1.32 -10.74
CA HIS A 379 -3.91 -1.57 -10.28
C HIS A 379 -4.99 -0.93 -11.17
N HIS A 380 -4.70 0.19 -11.82
CA HIS A 380 -5.71 0.92 -12.62
C HIS A 380 -5.52 0.80 -14.13
N GLY A 381 -4.35 0.35 -14.59
CA GLY A 381 -4.02 0.25 -16.01
C GLY A 381 -3.92 1.60 -16.74
N HIS A 382 -3.94 2.72 -16.03
CA HIS A 382 -3.80 4.05 -16.58
C HIS A 382 -2.78 4.90 -15.83
N GLU A 383 -2.24 5.88 -16.52
CA GLU A 383 -1.25 6.82 -16.01
C GLU A 383 -1.84 7.72 -14.91
N ARG A 384 -1.01 8.03 -13.90
CA ARG A 384 -1.38 9.00 -12.86
C ARG A 384 -1.27 10.41 -13.41
N ASP A 385 -2.38 11.10 -13.58
CA ASP A 385 -2.44 12.49 -14.03
C ASP A 385 -2.94 13.43 -12.93
N LEU A 386 -2.05 14.33 -12.49
CA LEU A 386 -2.33 15.27 -11.41
C LEU A 386 -3.44 16.27 -11.79
N GLU A 387 -3.53 16.66 -13.07
CA GLU A 387 -4.54 17.61 -13.51
C GLU A 387 -5.94 16.98 -13.49
N THR A 388 -6.06 15.74 -13.97
CA THR A 388 -7.29 14.95 -13.86
C THR A 388 -7.68 14.76 -12.38
N LEU A 389 -6.72 14.54 -11.50
CA LEU A 389 -6.97 14.44 -10.06
C LEU A 389 -7.52 15.76 -9.49
N TYR A 390 -6.93 16.90 -9.88
CA TYR A 390 -7.42 18.22 -9.46
C TYR A 390 -8.83 18.50 -9.97
N GLN A 391 -9.13 18.14 -11.22
CA GLN A 391 -10.48 18.28 -11.77
C GLN A 391 -11.50 17.44 -10.98
N ARG A 392 -11.16 16.21 -10.61
CA ARG A 392 -12.02 15.36 -9.78
C ARG A 392 -12.24 15.99 -8.39
N ILE A 393 -11.20 16.53 -7.76
CA ILE A 393 -11.32 17.25 -6.47
C ILE A 393 -12.20 18.49 -6.64
N ASP A 394 -12.02 19.26 -7.70
CA ASP A 394 -12.82 20.47 -7.97
C ASP A 394 -14.29 20.16 -8.24
N ALA A 395 -14.60 19.00 -8.76
CA ALA A 395 -15.98 18.56 -9.01
C ALA A 395 -16.76 18.17 -7.75
N ILE A 396 -16.08 17.79 -6.64
CA ILE A 396 -16.75 17.34 -5.40
C ILE A 396 -17.66 18.44 -4.85
N THR A 397 -18.89 18.10 -4.47
CA THR A 397 -19.86 19.02 -3.86
C THR A 397 -19.94 18.82 -2.35
N ALA A 398 -20.55 19.79 -1.65
CA ALA A 398 -20.78 19.69 -0.21
C ALA A 398 -21.80 18.58 0.14
N GLU A 399 -22.76 18.38 -0.75
CA GLU A 399 -23.80 17.34 -0.64
C GLU A 399 -23.21 15.95 -0.82
N GLU A 400 -22.26 15.75 -1.75
CA GLU A 400 -21.55 14.51 -1.92
C GLU A 400 -20.71 14.17 -0.67
N LEU A 401 -20.01 15.16 -0.09
CA LEU A 401 -19.27 14.96 1.16
C LEU A 401 -20.20 14.54 2.30
N GLN A 402 -21.36 15.17 2.43
CA GLN A 402 -22.35 14.80 3.44
C GLN A 402 -22.90 13.39 3.20
N THR A 403 -23.20 13.05 1.95
CA THR A 403 -23.69 11.71 1.57
C THR A 403 -22.69 10.63 1.97
N VAL A 404 -21.39 10.82 1.64
CA VAL A 404 -20.31 9.90 2.02
C VAL A 404 -20.17 9.82 3.54
N ALA A 405 -20.26 10.97 4.24
CA ALA A 405 -20.23 10.97 5.71
C ALA A 405 -21.39 10.18 6.32
N CYS A 406 -22.61 10.31 5.79
CA CYS A 406 -23.77 9.55 6.24
C CYS A 406 -23.65 8.05 5.92
N ASP A 407 -23.07 7.70 4.78
CA ASP A 407 -22.86 6.31 4.37
C ASP A 407 -21.86 5.58 5.30
N LEU A 408 -20.73 6.20 5.59
CA LEU A 408 -19.65 5.54 6.32
C LEU A 408 -19.65 5.77 7.84
N PHE A 409 -20.08 6.96 8.30
CA PHE A 409 -19.91 7.32 9.71
C PHE A 409 -21.16 7.03 10.59
N ALA A 410 -22.12 6.30 10.06
CA ALA A 410 -23.27 5.84 10.85
C ALA A 410 -22.78 5.01 12.05
N PRO A 411 -23.33 5.25 13.29
CA PRO A 411 -22.81 4.61 14.50
C PRO A 411 -22.80 3.08 14.47
N ASP A 412 -23.74 2.47 13.78
CA ASP A 412 -23.89 1.03 13.60
C ASP A 412 -22.89 0.43 12.59
N HIS A 413 -22.29 1.25 11.75
CA HIS A 413 -21.24 0.84 10.82
C HIS A 413 -19.83 0.93 11.43
N MET A 414 -19.69 1.62 12.57
CA MET A 414 -18.38 1.93 13.14
C MET A 414 -17.90 0.84 14.10
N THR A 415 -16.77 0.24 13.78
CA THR A 415 -16.02 -0.64 14.68
C THR A 415 -14.98 0.17 15.44
N THR A 416 -14.78 -0.12 16.72
CA THR A 416 -13.72 0.47 17.54
C THR A 416 -12.87 -0.62 18.14
N LEU A 417 -11.56 -0.53 17.98
CA LEU A 417 -10.55 -1.35 18.64
C LEU A 417 -9.79 -0.50 19.66
N ILE A 418 -9.57 -1.05 20.84
CA ILE A 418 -8.81 -0.42 21.92
C ILE A 418 -7.70 -1.38 22.35
N ILE A 419 -6.45 -0.94 22.33
CA ILE A 419 -5.32 -1.62 22.96
C ILE A 419 -4.93 -0.82 24.20
N LYS A 420 -4.91 -1.48 25.38
CA LYS A 420 -4.65 -0.81 26.65
C LYS A 420 -4.04 -1.77 27.70
#